data_f7a0da988c5eae8e0252da84c14ba519
#
_entry.id   f7a0da988c5eae8e0252da84c14ba519
#
_cell.length_a   1.000
_cell.length_b   1.000
_cell.length_c   1.000
_cell.angle_alpha   90.00
_cell.angle_beta   90.00
_cell.angle_gamma   90.00
#
_symmetry.space_group_name_H-M   'P 1'
#
loop_
_entity.id
_entity.type
_entity.pdbx_description
1 polymer ?
#
loop_
_entity_poly.entity_id
_entity_poly.type
_entity_poly.pdbx_seq_one_letter_code
_entity_poly.pdbx_strand_id
1 'polypeptide(L)'
;SVVVQAGDSQRAAQGTPVPVRPAVQVRDQYSNLVAGAAVAFAVDSGGGSVTGANPTTNGSGIATVGSWTVGTGNNTLIATVSGTGPVKFHATGVVPGAPKQLIVTAGNGQTGLIGYALNVPPAVEVVDSEGFPVPNKLVTFAVTGGGGSVTGDTMTTGTSGIATVGSWTVQLGANTLGASIPDAGVTNNPLSFTATGAAPDYDISIRPLTTMSPSRRAVFDSAAAHWERLIYGDVPDIPVNIPGDTLKKYCTGRTTPTLNETIDDIVIYAILDSIDGPGKVLGRAGPCYIRSSGFQPVIGVMFFDTADVASFPFDVVVTHEMGHVIGFGTIWGGRFLNLVVGPTTQGGTDPHFVGPQALAAFDRIGGTGYTAGAKVPVENCCTPGGGSNDAHWREAVFGDELMTSFLGATGVPKPLSVLTVASMGDEGYQVNYAGADAFSLTFAALRAQAGGGQAVPLVDDILRLPIGVVDARGRFVQWVMPR
;
A
#
# COMPACT_ATOMS: atom_id res chain seq x y z
N SER A 1 43.68 1.80 10.87
CA SER A 1 43.60 0.45 10.28
C SER A 1 42.22 0.22 9.65
N VAL A 2 42.15 -0.64 8.66
CA VAL A 2 40.89 -1.09 8.01
C VAL A 2 40.89 -2.61 8.04
N VAL A 3 39.78 -3.21 8.45
CA VAL A 3 39.62 -4.66 8.54
C VAL A 3 38.31 -5.11 7.95
N VAL A 4 38.25 -6.36 7.45
CA VAL A 4 36.99 -7.00 7.03
C VAL A 4 36.06 -7.11 8.24
N GLN A 5 34.82 -6.63 8.08
CA GLN A 5 33.77 -6.74 9.09
C GLN A 5 32.77 -7.84 8.73
N ALA A 6 32.41 -7.98 7.44
CA ALA A 6 31.48 -9.00 6.94
C ALA A 6 31.66 -9.21 5.43
N GLY A 7 31.15 -10.33 4.92
CA GLY A 7 30.97 -10.55 3.49
C GLY A 7 32.20 -10.99 2.72
N ASP A 8 33.19 -11.63 3.36
CA ASP A 8 34.31 -12.30 2.69
C ASP A 8 34.02 -13.80 2.48
N SER A 9 34.70 -14.41 1.52
CA SER A 9 34.73 -15.86 1.25
C SER A 9 33.34 -16.48 0.99
N GLN A 10 32.59 -15.87 0.10
CA GLN A 10 31.22 -16.26 -0.22
C GLN A 10 31.11 -17.06 -1.53
N ARG A 11 29.94 -17.70 -1.72
CA ARG A 11 29.50 -18.28 -2.99
C ARG A 11 28.17 -17.66 -3.39
N ALA A 12 28.01 -17.35 -4.67
CA ALA A 12 26.77 -16.85 -5.25
C ALA A 12 26.64 -17.37 -6.70
N ALA A 13 25.43 -17.45 -7.22
CA ALA A 13 25.24 -17.73 -8.63
C ALA A 13 25.88 -16.61 -9.48
N GLN A 14 26.46 -16.98 -10.62
CA GLN A 14 26.96 -16.01 -11.58
C GLN A 14 25.89 -14.98 -11.93
N GLY A 15 26.26 -13.71 -11.93
CA GLY A 15 25.36 -12.62 -12.26
C GLY A 15 24.39 -12.23 -11.12
N THR A 16 24.54 -12.82 -9.92
CA THR A 16 23.74 -12.45 -8.75
C THR A 16 24.60 -11.76 -7.68
N PRO A 17 24.00 -10.95 -6.79
CA PRO A 17 24.69 -10.39 -5.65
C PRO A 17 25.11 -11.48 -4.65
N VAL A 18 26.24 -11.25 -3.97
CA VAL A 18 26.64 -12.09 -2.82
C VAL A 18 25.62 -11.97 -1.69
N PRO A 19 25.36 -13.06 -0.92
CA PRO A 19 24.35 -13.09 0.15
C PRO A 19 24.58 -12.07 1.26
N VAL A 20 25.84 -11.86 1.65
CA VAL A 20 26.22 -10.89 2.67
C VAL A 20 27.01 -9.77 2.04
N ARG A 21 26.50 -8.54 2.15
CA ARG A 21 27.18 -7.37 1.59
C ARG A 21 28.54 -7.15 2.25
N PRO A 22 29.65 -7.02 1.47
CA PRO A 22 30.97 -6.70 2.00
C PRO A 22 30.95 -5.42 2.84
N ALA A 23 31.56 -5.50 4.00
CA ALA A 23 31.69 -4.40 4.91
C ALA A 23 33.07 -4.35 5.56
N VAL A 24 33.61 -3.14 5.72
CA VAL A 24 34.86 -2.90 6.44
C VAL A 24 34.61 -2.08 7.70
N GLN A 25 35.46 -2.28 8.71
CA GLN A 25 35.53 -1.41 9.87
C GLN A 25 36.82 -0.59 9.86
N VAL A 26 36.70 0.72 10.07
CA VAL A 26 37.82 1.69 10.08
C VAL A 26 38.12 2.13 11.49
N ARG A 27 39.40 2.06 11.89
CA ARG A 27 39.90 2.52 13.20
C ARG A 27 41.10 3.43 13.03
N ASP A 28 41.27 4.40 13.92
CA ASP A 28 42.44 5.27 13.98
C ASP A 28 43.68 4.54 14.53
N GLN A 29 44.78 5.26 14.73
CA GLN A 29 46.03 4.73 15.28
C GLN A 29 45.92 4.28 16.74
N TYR A 30 44.87 4.77 17.45
CA TYR A 30 44.59 4.43 18.85
C TYR A 30 43.50 3.37 18.99
N SER A 31 43.10 2.74 17.89
CA SER A 31 42.03 1.73 17.81
C SER A 31 40.60 2.25 18.04
N ASN A 32 40.39 3.57 18.06
CA ASN A 32 39.04 4.13 18.13
C ASN A 32 38.30 3.96 16.79
N LEU A 33 37.00 3.81 16.85
CA LEU A 33 36.13 3.73 15.67
C LEU A 33 36.07 5.09 14.96
N VAL A 34 36.22 5.10 13.63
CA VAL A 34 36.20 6.34 12.84
C VAL A 34 34.89 6.43 12.09
N ALA A 35 34.04 7.37 12.46
CA ALA A 35 32.82 7.70 11.73
C ALA A 35 33.10 8.70 10.60
N GLY A 36 32.31 8.63 9.50
CA GLY A 36 32.41 9.56 8.38
C GLY A 36 33.61 9.34 7.44
N ALA A 37 34.43 8.28 7.63
CA ALA A 37 35.51 7.97 6.72
C ALA A 37 34.95 7.48 5.36
N ALA A 38 35.42 8.08 4.26
CA ALA A 38 35.08 7.64 2.90
C ALA A 38 35.76 6.31 2.57
N VAL A 39 35.00 5.35 2.10
CA VAL A 39 35.48 4.04 1.65
C VAL A 39 35.09 3.84 0.18
N ALA A 40 36.04 3.45 -0.65
CA ALA A 40 35.78 3.11 -2.05
C ALA A 40 35.87 1.60 -2.26
N PHE A 41 34.80 1.00 -2.76
CA PHE A 41 34.75 -0.40 -3.18
C PHE A 41 34.89 -0.50 -4.69
N ALA A 42 35.73 -1.40 -5.19
CA ALA A 42 35.93 -1.65 -6.61
C ALA A 42 36.17 -3.15 -6.89
N VAL A 43 35.63 -3.63 -8.00
CA VAL A 43 35.93 -4.99 -8.48
C VAL A 43 37.42 -5.03 -8.92
N ASP A 44 38.21 -5.93 -8.32
CA ASP A 44 39.63 -6.13 -8.62
C ASP A 44 39.83 -7.22 -9.69
N SER A 45 39.03 -8.31 -9.58
CA SER A 45 39.09 -9.41 -10.57
C SER A 45 37.78 -10.23 -10.59
N GLY A 46 37.64 -11.09 -11.61
CA GLY A 46 36.52 -12.04 -11.74
C GLY A 46 35.28 -11.48 -12.45
N GLY A 47 35.26 -10.18 -12.75
CA GLY A 47 34.12 -9.52 -13.39
C GLY A 47 32.99 -9.15 -12.40
N GLY A 48 31.79 -8.96 -12.93
CA GLY A 48 30.64 -8.52 -12.11
C GLY A 48 30.59 -6.99 -11.90
N SER A 49 29.87 -6.55 -10.89
CA SER A 49 29.65 -5.11 -10.64
C SER A 49 29.36 -4.80 -9.18
N VAL A 50 29.49 -3.52 -8.80
CA VAL A 50 29.11 -3.03 -7.47
C VAL A 50 28.13 -1.87 -7.59
N THR A 51 27.20 -1.76 -6.62
CA THR A 51 26.36 -0.59 -6.41
C THR A 51 26.72 0.05 -5.07
N GLY A 52 26.43 1.35 -4.88
CA GLY A 52 26.78 2.04 -3.64
C GLY A 52 28.27 1.91 -3.31
N ALA A 53 29.14 2.08 -4.33
CA ALA A 53 30.58 1.82 -4.25
C ALA A 53 31.36 2.75 -3.30
N ASN A 54 30.78 3.91 -2.93
CA ASN A 54 31.46 4.93 -2.14
C ASN A 54 30.70 5.29 -0.85
N PRO A 55 30.47 4.34 0.07
CA PRO A 55 29.84 4.63 1.35
C PRO A 55 30.81 5.37 2.27
N THR A 56 30.23 6.03 3.31
CA THR A 56 30.99 6.51 4.47
C THR A 56 30.74 5.62 5.67
N THR A 57 31.71 5.56 6.60
CA THR A 57 31.53 4.81 7.83
C THR A 57 30.49 5.44 8.75
N ASN A 58 29.67 4.60 9.38
CA ASN A 58 28.68 4.99 10.39
C ASN A 58 29.35 5.24 11.78
N GLY A 59 28.55 5.51 12.82
CA GLY A 59 29.02 5.73 14.18
C GLY A 59 29.80 4.57 14.81
N SER A 60 29.67 3.35 14.26
CA SER A 60 30.45 2.16 14.63
C SER A 60 31.68 1.95 13.75
N GLY A 61 32.06 2.94 12.95
CA GLY A 61 33.21 2.88 12.06
C GLY A 61 33.02 1.91 10.88
N ILE A 62 31.79 1.50 10.56
CA ILE A 62 31.50 0.47 9.53
C ILE A 62 30.98 1.14 8.26
N ALA A 63 31.59 0.75 7.11
CA ALA A 63 31.11 1.08 5.77
C ALA A 63 30.76 -0.20 5.03
N THR A 64 29.54 -0.26 4.46
CA THR A 64 29.01 -1.42 3.73
C THR A 64 28.71 -1.02 2.30
N VAL A 65 29.16 -1.83 1.32
CA VAL A 65 28.82 -1.64 -0.10
C VAL A 65 27.32 -1.84 -0.33
N GLY A 66 26.75 -1.20 -1.33
CA GLY A 66 25.32 -1.38 -1.69
C GLY A 66 25.02 -2.83 -2.11
N SER A 67 25.75 -3.33 -3.11
CA SER A 67 25.75 -4.75 -3.50
C SER A 67 27.05 -5.09 -4.24
N TRP A 68 27.42 -6.38 -4.26
CA TRP A 68 28.47 -6.92 -5.11
C TRP A 68 27.95 -8.12 -5.89
N THR A 69 27.76 -7.94 -7.20
CA THR A 69 27.38 -8.99 -8.14
C THR A 69 28.64 -9.67 -8.65
N VAL A 70 28.68 -11.01 -8.65
CA VAL A 70 29.87 -11.79 -9.05
C VAL A 70 29.81 -12.24 -10.51
N GLY A 71 30.98 -12.28 -11.16
CA GLY A 71 31.18 -12.99 -12.42
C GLY A 71 31.39 -14.49 -12.19
N THR A 72 31.78 -15.24 -13.23
CA THR A 72 32.08 -16.68 -13.13
C THR A 72 33.41 -16.93 -12.44
N GLY A 73 33.47 -17.96 -11.58
CA GLY A 73 34.71 -18.38 -10.91
C GLY A 73 35.13 -17.45 -9.77
N ASN A 74 36.45 -17.32 -9.59
CA ASN A 74 36.99 -16.52 -8.50
C ASN A 74 36.84 -15.01 -8.75
N ASN A 75 36.24 -14.31 -7.82
CA ASN A 75 36.02 -12.86 -7.84
C ASN A 75 36.74 -12.22 -6.65
N THR A 76 37.29 -11.05 -6.85
CA THR A 76 37.91 -10.23 -5.79
C THR A 76 37.32 -8.83 -5.85
N LEU A 77 36.87 -8.33 -4.69
CA LEU A 77 36.49 -6.94 -4.46
C LEU A 77 37.50 -6.31 -3.52
N ILE A 78 37.91 -5.07 -3.76
CA ILE A 78 38.79 -4.31 -2.87
C ILE A 78 38.02 -3.15 -2.24
N ALA A 79 38.32 -2.90 -0.97
CA ALA A 79 37.91 -1.68 -0.25
C ALA A 79 39.14 -0.86 0.06
N THR A 80 39.12 0.42 -0.29
CA THR A 80 40.22 1.38 -0.05
C THR A 80 39.77 2.54 0.80
N VAL A 81 40.62 2.93 1.75
CA VAL A 81 40.46 4.14 2.56
C VAL A 81 41.75 4.93 2.43
N SER A 82 41.67 6.25 2.28
CA SER A 82 42.85 7.12 2.12
C SER A 82 43.86 6.91 3.25
N GLY A 83 45.15 6.72 2.90
CA GLY A 83 46.24 6.51 3.87
C GLY A 83 46.33 5.08 4.42
N THR A 84 45.59 4.10 3.87
CA THR A 84 45.69 2.70 4.31
C THR A 84 45.91 1.78 3.08
N GLY A 85 46.37 0.55 3.32
CA GLY A 85 46.38 -0.48 2.29
C GLY A 85 44.96 -0.99 1.96
N PRO A 86 44.74 -1.54 0.74
CA PRO A 86 43.45 -2.10 0.35
C PRO A 86 43.12 -3.36 1.16
N VAL A 87 41.83 -3.51 1.48
CA VAL A 87 41.27 -4.74 2.06
C VAL A 87 40.60 -5.53 0.95
N LYS A 88 40.82 -6.85 0.86
CA LYS A 88 40.26 -7.72 -0.15
C LYS A 88 39.15 -8.58 0.39
N PHE A 89 38.13 -8.77 -0.45
CA PHE A 89 37.05 -9.72 -0.27
C PHE A 89 37.07 -10.73 -1.43
N HIS A 90 36.79 -11.98 -1.14
CA HIS A 90 36.78 -13.06 -2.09
C HIS A 90 35.36 -13.63 -2.23
N ALA A 91 34.98 -14.00 -3.43
CA ALA A 91 33.78 -14.77 -3.68
C ALA A 91 33.96 -15.70 -4.87
N THR A 92 33.23 -16.82 -4.89
CA THR A 92 33.18 -17.72 -6.04
C THR A 92 31.81 -17.56 -6.72
N GLY A 93 31.82 -17.10 -7.97
CA GLY A 93 30.63 -17.09 -8.83
C GLY A 93 30.42 -18.47 -9.44
N VAL A 94 29.30 -19.10 -9.14
CA VAL A 94 28.94 -20.44 -9.57
C VAL A 94 28.03 -20.38 -10.77
N VAL A 95 28.32 -21.12 -11.83
CA VAL A 95 27.35 -21.36 -12.90
C VAL A 95 26.34 -22.37 -12.39
N PRO A 96 25.03 -22.00 -12.27
CA PRO A 96 24.03 -22.92 -11.77
C PRO A 96 23.97 -24.22 -12.60
N GLY A 97 23.74 -25.32 -11.92
CA GLY A 97 23.58 -26.65 -12.54
C GLY A 97 22.21 -26.84 -13.19
N ALA A 98 21.88 -28.08 -13.51
CA ALA A 98 20.55 -28.44 -14.00
C ALA A 98 19.49 -28.18 -12.90
N PRO A 99 18.23 -27.80 -13.26
CA PRO A 99 17.14 -27.66 -12.32
C PRO A 99 16.94 -28.88 -11.43
N LYS A 100 16.74 -28.68 -10.14
CA LYS A 100 16.53 -29.76 -9.17
C LYS A 100 15.25 -29.59 -8.34
N GLN A 101 14.81 -28.36 -8.10
CA GLN A 101 13.62 -28.09 -7.29
C GLN A 101 12.91 -26.84 -7.75
N LEU A 102 11.56 -26.84 -7.61
CA LEU A 102 10.69 -25.68 -7.68
C LEU A 102 10.30 -25.24 -6.26
N ILE A 103 10.35 -23.94 -5.99
CA ILE A 103 10.06 -23.33 -4.68
C ILE A 103 9.04 -22.20 -4.85
N VAL A 104 7.98 -22.17 -4.02
CA VAL A 104 7.05 -21.04 -3.96
C VAL A 104 7.78 -19.82 -3.40
N THR A 105 7.71 -18.68 -4.09
CA THR A 105 8.28 -17.40 -3.62
C THR A 105 7.21 -16.34 -3.31
N ALA A 106 6.05 -16.41 -3.98
CA ALA A 106 4.95 -15.48 -3.73
C ALA A 106 3.60 -16.06 -4.20
N GLY A 107 2.50 -15.48 -3.73
CA GLY A 107 1.18 -15.65 -4.32
C GLY A 107 0.45 -16.96 -4.00
N ASN A 108 0.88 -17.73 -2.99
CA ASN A 108 0.18 -18.94 -2.56
C ASN A 108 -0.77 -18.66 -1.38
N GLY A 109 -1.90 -19.37 -1.30
CA GLY A 109 -2.83 -19.35 -0.17
C GLY A 109 -3.64 -18.06 -0.04
N GLN A 110 -3.85 -17.31 -1.13
CA GLN A 110 -4.59 -16.06 -1.11
C GLN A 110 -6.09 -16.24 -1.16
N THR A 111 -6.84 -15.27 -0.64
CA THR A 111 -8.24 -15.03 -0.96
C THR A 111 -8.33 -13.83 -1.91
N GLY A 112 -9.21 -13.91 -2.91
CA GLY A 112 -9.44 -12.82 -3.85
C GLY A 112 -10.88 -12.77 -4.35
N LEU A 113 -11.31 -11.60 -4.79
CA LEU A 113 -12.65 -11.41 -5.36
C LEU A 113 -12.78 -12.17 -6.67
N ILE A 114 -13.89 -12.89 -6.83
CA ILE A 114 -14.20 -13.63 -8.08
C ILE A 114 -14.23 -12.69 -9.30
N GLY A 115 -13.69 -13.17 -10.43
CA GLY A 115 -13.64 -12.39 -11.67
C GLY A 115 -12.50 -11.37 -11.73
N TYR A 116 -11.73 -11.18 -10.66
CA TYR A 116 -10.57 -10.30 -10.61
C TYR A 116 -9.26 -11.07 -10.42
N ALA A 117 -8.17 -10.47 -10.83
CA ALA A 117 -6.84 -11.00 -10.60
C ALA A 117 -6.49 -10.95 -9.10
N LEU A 118 -5.82 -11.99 -8.60
CA LEU A 118 -5.29 -12.00 -7.25
C LEU A 118 -4.29 -10.86 -7.02
N ASN A 119 -4.27 -10.33 -5.82
CA ASN A 119 -3.44 -9.16 -5.45
C ASN A 119 -1.94 -9.42 -5.57
N VAL A 120 -1.50 -10.64 -5.33
CA VAL A 120 -0.11 -11.07 -5.46
C VAL A 120 -0.02 -12.17 -6.52
N PRO A 121 0.57 -11.89 -7.69
CA PRO A 121 0.75 -12.92 -8.71
C PRO A 121 1.62 -14.08 -8.19
N PRO A 122 1.22 -15.34 -8.40
CA PRO A 122 2.04 -16.51 -8.09
C PRO A 122 3.43 -16.45 -8.72
N ALA A 123 4.45 -16.76 -7.92
CA ALA A 123 5.82 -16.78 -8.36
C ALA A 123 6.54 -18.03 -7.84
N VAL A 124 7.37 -18.62 -8.72
CA VAL A 124 8.15 -19.80 -8.45
C VAL A 124 9.63 -19.54 -8.71
N GLU A 125 10.50 -20.02 -7.84
CA GLU A 125 11.92 -20.06 -8.03
C GLU A 125 12.36 -21.47 -8.49
N VAL A 126 13.22 -21.53 -9.49
CA VAL A 126 13.88 -22.75 -9.96
C VAL A 126 15.30 -22.75 -9.42
N VAL A 127 15.65 -23.80 -8.66
CA VAL A 127 17.00 -23.96 -8.10
C VAL A 127 17.65 -25.27 -8.52
N ASP A 128 18.98 -25.28 -8.52
CA ASP A 128 19.79 -26.49 -8.77
C ASP A 128 19.98 -27.33 -7.48
N SER A 129 20.84 -28.37 -7.55
CA SER A 129 21.10 -29.27 -6.42
C SER A 129 21.87 -28.62 -5.25
N GLU A 130 22.51 -27.48 -5.47
CA GLU A 130 23.21 -26.71 -4.44
C GLU A 130 22.37 -25.55 -3.92
N GLY A 131 21.15 -25.35 -4.45
CA GLY A 131 20.24 -24.26 -4.09
C GLY A 131 20.53 -22.95 -4.83
N PHE A 132 21.36 -22.96 -5.87
CA PHE A 132 21.56 -21.76 -6.68
C PHE A 132 20.41 -21.54 -7.65
N PRO A 133 19.95 -20.28 -7.83
CA PRO A 133 18.89 -19.94 -8.76
C PRO A 133 19.30 -20.27 -10.21
N VAL A 134 18.40 -20.92 -10.94
CA VAL A 134 18.62 -21.32 -12.33
C VAL A 134 17.90 -20.34 -13.26
N PRO A 135 18.63 -19.48 -13.98
CA PRO A 135 18.04 -18.52 -14.91
C PRO A 135 17.67 -19.18 -16.26
N ASN A 136 16.89 -18.44 -17.06
CA ASN A 136 16.50 -18.79 -18.43
C ASN A 136 15.73 -20.13 -18.54
N LYS A 137 15.01 -20.53 -17.49
CA LYS A 137 14.11 -21.69 -17.53
C LYS A 137 12.71 -21.28 -17.87
N LEU A 138 12.12 -21.97 -18.84
CA LEU A 138 10.72 -21.78 -19.20
C LEU A 138 9.84 -22.46 -18.15
N VAL A 139 8.96 -21.68 -17.52
CA VAL A 139 7.95 -22.14 -16.56
C VAL A 139 6.58 -21.96 -17.19
N THR A 140 5.77 -23.02 -17.16
CA THR A 140 4.38 -22.99 -17.61
C THR A 140 3.45 -23.02 -16.43
N PHE A 141 2.52 -22.06 -16.37
CA PHE A 141 1.47 -21.95 -15.36
C PHE A 141 0.14 -22.39 -15.99
N ALA A 142 -0.59 -23.28 -15.32
CA ALA A 142 -1.87 -23.78 -15.79
C ALA A 142 -2.87 -23.93 -14.64
N VAL A 143 -4.11 -23.47 -14.84
CA VAL A 143 -5.21 -23.71 -13.89
C VAL A 143 -5.48 -25.21 -13.84
N THR A 144 -5.38 -25.80 -12.63
CA THR A 144 -5.54 -27.24 -12.41
C THR A 144 -6.83 -27.59 -11.66
N GLY A 145 -7.51 -26.58 -11.09
CA GLY A 145 -8.81 -26.78 -10.42
C GLY A 145 -9.49 -25.44 -10.08
N GLY A 146 -10.79 -25.50 -9.83
CA GLY A 146 -11.62 -24.35 -9.45
C GLY A 146 -12.06 -23.45 -10.62
N GLY A 147 -11.41 -23.53 -11.76
CA GLY A 147 -11.68 -22.64 -12.90
C GLY A 147 -10.88 -21.33 -12.86
N GLY A 148 -11.38 -20.30 -13.56
CA GLY A 148 -10.66 -19.05 -13.70
C GLY A 148 -9.71 -19.02 -14.90
N SER A 149 -8.77 -18.07 -14.90
CA SER A 149 -7.85 -17.88 -16.01
C SER A 149 -6.50 -17.31 -15.56
N VAL A 150 -5.49 -17.48 -16.38
CA VAL A 150 -4.17 -16.87 -16.19
C VAL A 150 -3.77 -16.05 -17.41
N THR A 151 -2.97 -15.01 -17.20
CA THR A 151 -2.23 -14.31 -18.25
C THR A 151 -0.74 -14.54 -18.02
N GLY A 152 0.09 -14.45 -19.08
CA GLY A 152 1.50 -14.77 -18.92
C GLY A 152 1.71 -16.20 -18.40
N ASP A 153 0.99 -17.15 -18.97
CA ASP A 153 1.01 -18.57 -18.61
C ASP A 153 2.35 -19.26 -18.91
N THR A 154 3.22 -18.61 -19.64
CA THR A 154 4.55 -19.09 -19.96
C THR A 154 5.57 -17.98 -19.70
N MET A 155 6.41 -18.18 -18.71
CA MET A 155 7.39 -17.19 -18.23
C MET A 155 8.78 -17.80 -18.13
N THR A 156 9.80 -16.99 -18.41
CA THR A 156 11.20 -17.41 -18.28
C THR A 156 11.79 -16.89 -17.00
N THR A 157 12.51 -17.73 -16.23
CA THR A 157 13.19 -17.29 -15.00
C THR A 157 14.26 -16.24 -15.28
N GLY A 158 14.27 -15.16 -14.48
CA GLY A 158 15.33 -14.17 -14.47
C GLY A 158 16.62 -14.67 -13.82
N THR A 159 17.59 -13.78 -13.62
CA THR A 159 18.87 -14.09 -12.95
C THR A 159 18.70 -14.60 -11.53
N SER A 160 17.61 -14.22 -10.85
CA SER A 160 17.21 -14.72 -9.53
C SER A 160 16.57 -16.12 -9.56
N GLY A 161 16.46 -16.77 -10.72
CA GLY A 161 15.75 -18.05 -10.87
C GLY A 161 14.23 -17.95 -10.76
N ILE A 162 13.65 -16.75 -10.66
CA ILE A 162 12.23 -16.54 -10.42
C ILE A 162 11.48 -16.33 -11.74
N ALA A 163 10.33 -17.00 -11.86
CA ALA A 163 9.31 -16.76 -12.86
C ALA A 163 7.99 -16.40 -12.14
N THR A 164 7.34 -15.31 -12.57
CA THR A 164 6.07 -14.83 -12.01
C THR A 164 5.03 -14.86 -13.11
N VAL A 165 3.85 -15.47 -12.85
CA VAL A 165 2.72 -15.41 -13.78
C VAL A 165 2.23 -13.97 -13.96
N GLY A 166 1.66 -13.61 -15.10
CA GLY A 166 1.16 -12.24 -15.32
C GLY A 166 0.00 -11.91 -14.40
N SER A 167 -1.01 -12.78 -14.35
CA SER A 167 -2.12 -12.70 -13.39
C SER A 167 -2.80 -14.06 -13.23
N TRP A 168 -3.49 -14.27 -12.10
CA TRP A 168 -4.39 -15.39 -11.89
C TRP A 168 -5.73 -14.89 -11.39
N THR A 169 -6.78 -15.06 -12.20
CA THR A 169 -8.17 -14.77 -11.87
C THR A 169 -8.85 -16.03 -11.34
N VAL A 170 -9.56 -15.92 -10.22
CA VAL A 170 -10.18 -17.05 -9.51
C VAL A 170 -11.70 -17.08 -9.68
N GLN A 171 -12.30 -18.27 -9.50
CA GLN A 171 -13.75 -18.49 -9.38
C GLN A 171 -14.10 -18.78 -7.92
N LEU A 172 -15.41 -18.78 -7.60
CA LEU A 172 -15.91 -18.99 -6.24
C LEU A 172 -15.40 -20.30 -5.63
N GLY A 173 -14.93 -20.23 -4.40
CA GLY A 173 -14.42 -21.36 -3.66
C GLY A 173 -12.95 -21.68 -3.93
N ALA A 174 -12.57 -22.95 -3.80
CA ALA A 174 -11.19 -23.39 -3.90
C ALA A 174 -10.69 -23.41 -5.34
N ASN A 175 -9.53 -22.82 -5.58
CA ASN A 175 -8.85 -22.77 -6.87
C ASN A 175 -7.41 -23.28 -6.75
N THR A 176 -6.91 -23.93 -7.79
CA THR A 176 -5.53 -24.41 -7.87
C THR A 176 -4.86 -24.05 -9.19
N LEU A 177 -3.60 -23.65 -9.10
CA LEU A 177 -2.73 -23.34 -10.24
C LEU A 177 -1.47 -24.17 -10.15
N GLY A 178 -1.09 -24.87 -11.22
CA GLY A 178 0.17 -25.61 -11.33
C GLY A 178 1.24 -24.78 -12.03
N ALA A 179 2.48 -24.81 -11.51
CA ALA A 179 3.66 -24.32 -12.21
C ALA A 179 4.57 -25.50 -12.54
N SER A 180 5.04 -25.62 -13.78
CA SER A 180 5.86 -26.74 -14.21
C SER A 180 6.99 -26.32 -15.17
N ILE A 181 8.05 -27.11 -15.19
CA ILE A 181 9.13 -27.03 -16.17
C ILE A 181 9.28 -28.36 -16.90
N PRO A 182 9.84 -28.40 -18.13
CA PRO A 182 9.97 -29.63 -18.91
C PRO A 182 11.05 -30.59 -18.38
N ASP A 183 11.92 -30.12 -17.47
CA ASP A 183 13.04 -30.89 -16.95
C ASP A 183 12.56 -32.08 -16.07
N ALA A 184 13.05 -33.28 -16.32
CA ALA A 184 12.70 -34.48 -15.57
C ALA A 184 13.48 -34.58 -14.24
N GLY A 185 12.88 -35.25 -13.24
CA GLY A 185 13.51 -35.51 -11.94
C GLY A 185 13.67 -34.28 -11.06
N VAL A 186 12.89 -33.23 -11.32
CA VAL A 186 12.81 -32.00 -10.51
C VAL A 186 11.78 -32.18 -9.40
N THR A 187 12.17 -31.91 -8.18
CA THR A 187 11.29 -31.97 -7.00
C THR A 187 10.22 -30.83 -7.09
N ASN A 188 8.99 -31.14 -6.66
CA ASN A 188 7.85 -30.25 -6.76
C ASN A 188 7.54 -29.80 -8.21
N ASN A 189 7.68 -30.68 -9.18
CA ASN A 189 7.32 -30.41 -10.56
C ASN A 189 6.20 -31.39 -11.02
N PRO A 190 4.93 -30.93 -11.17
CA PRO A 190 4.48 -29.55 -11.04
C PRO A 190 4.37 -29.07 -9.58
N LEU A 191 4.63 -27.78 -9.35
CA LEU A 191 4.39 -27.09 -8.09
C LEU A 191 2.94 -26.57 -8.06
N SER A 192 2.23 -26.75 -6.94
CA SER A 192 0.84 -26.31 -6.81
C SER A 192 0.72 -25.04 -5.96
N PHE A 193 -0.05 -24.08 -6.45
CA PHE A 193 -0.56 -22.91 -5.73
C PHE A 193 -2.03 -23.12 -5.41
N THR A 194 -2.48 -22.59 -4.29
CA THR A 194 -3.88 -22.58 -3.86
C THR A 194 -4.38 -21.15 -3.72
N ALA A 195 -5.67 -20.94 -3.98
CA ALA A 195 -6.36 -19.71 -3.68
C ALA A 195 -7.84 -19.97 -3.40
N THR A 196 -8.49 -19.06 -2.67
CA THR A 196 -9.93 -19.07 -2.44
C THR A 196 -10.55 -17.88 -3.15
N GLY A 197 -11.50 -18.12 -4.06
CA GLY A 197 -12.32 -17.07 -4.63
C GLY A 197 -13.49 -16.75 -3.70
N ALA A 198 -13.66 -15.48 -3.34
CA ALA A 198 -14.76 -14.97 -2.53
C ALA A 198 -15.76 -14.19 -3.39
N ALA A 199 -17.05 -14.29 -3.09
CA ALA A 199 -18.04 -13.37 -3.60
C ALA A 199 -17.86 -11.99 -2.95
N PRO A 200 -18.34 -10.89 -3.59
CA PRO A 200 -18.45 -9.61 -2.89
C PRO A 200 -19.45 -9.73 -1.75
N ASP A 201 -19.10 -9.23 -0.58
CA ASP A 201 -19.87 -9.37 0.66
C ASP A 201 -19.76 -8.11 1.56
N TYR A 202 -19.26 -7.01 1.04
CA TYR A 202 -19.22 -5.72 1.71
C TYR A 202 -20.35 -4.83 1.19
N ASP A 203 -21.23 -4.35 2.08
CA ASP A 203 -22.42 -3.56 1.77
C ASP A 203 -22.40 -2.17 2.43
N ILE A 204 -22.58 -1.13 1.63
CA ILE A 204 -22.69 0.25 2.09
C ILE A 204 -24.15 0.72 2.04
N SER A 205 -24.84 0.63 3.17
CA SER A 205 -26.24 1.05 3.30
C SER A 205 -26.39 2.56 3.39
N ILE A 206 -26.74 3.23 2.28
CA ILE A 206 -26.96 4.69 2.24
C ILE A 206 -28.36 5.06 2.73
N ARG A 207 -28.46 5.96 3.73
CA ARG A 207 -29.73 6.43 4.33
C ARG A 207 -29.89 7.94 4.25
N PRO A 208 -30.60 8.46 3.24
CA PRO A 208 -30.87 9.88 3.14
C PRO A 208 -31.71 10.39 4.32
N LEU A 209 -31.28 11.47 4.94
CA LEU A 209 -32.07 12.22 5.97
C LEU A 209 -32.67 13.51 5.42
N THR A 210 -32.41 13.81 4.14
CA THR A 210 -33.01 14.92 3.40
C THR A 210 -33.59 14.41 2.10
N THR A 211 -34.58 15.11 1.56
CA THR A 211 -35.17 14.74 0.27
C THR A 211 -34.12 14.91 -0.84
N MET A 212 -33.95 13.86 -1.63
CA MET A 212 -33.05 13.83 -2.80
C MET A 212 -33.81 13.48 -4.06
N SER A 213 -33.44 14.08 -5.18
CA SER A 213 -33.91 13.61 -6.49
C SER A 213 -33.33 12.22 -6.78
N PRO A 214 -34.02 11.41 -7.63
CA PRO A 214 -33.48 10.11 -8.05
C PRO A 214 -32.07 10.19 -8.65
N SER A 215 -31.77 11.23 -9.42
CA SER A 215 -30.45 11.45 -10.01
C SER A 215 -29.38 11.72 -8.95
N ARG A 216 -29.68 12.46 -7.91
CA ARG A 216 -28.74 12.68 -6.79
C ARG A 216 -28.57 11.43 -5.95
N ARG A 217 -29.63 10.68 -5.71
CA ARG A 217 -29.55 9.40 -5.00
C ARG A 217 -28.62 8.43 -5.76
N ALA A 218 -28.74 8.35 -7.08
CA ALA A 218 -27.91 7.51 -7.93
C ALA A 218 -26.41 7.83 -7.82
N VAL A 219 -26.02 9.07 -7.50
CA VAL A 219 -24.61 9.42 -7.26
C VAL A 219 -24.07 8.70 -6.03
N PHE A 220 -24.83 8.68 -4.93
CA PHE A 220 -24.45 7.96 -3.70
C PHE A 220 -24.38 6.45 -3.94
N ASP A 221 -25.38 5.91 -4.63
CA ASP A 221 -25.43 4.48 -4.95
C ASP A 221 -24.23 4.08 -5.86
N SER A 222 -23.83 4.94 -6.80
CA SER A 222 -22.65 4.73 -7.64
C SER A 222 -21.34 4.81 -6.86
N ALA A 223 -21.23 5.74 -5.92
CA ALA A 223 -20.07 5.84 -5.05
C ALA A 223 -19.94 4.62 -4.12
N ALA A 224 -21.07 4.16 -3.54
CA ALA A 224 -21.12 2.94 -2.75
C ALA A 224 -20.65 1.74 -3.58
N ALA A 225 -21.24 1.51 -4.76
CA ALA A 225 -20.85 0.43 -5.66
C ALA A 225 -19.37 0.53 -6.13
N HIS A 226 -18.80 1.74 -6.17
CA HIS A 226 -17.36 1.90 -6.46
C HIS A 226 -16.51 1.37 -5.29
N TRP A 227 -16.82 1.75 -4.06
CA TRP A 227 -16.10 1.29 -2.88
C TRP A 227 -16.30 -0.22 -2.62
N GLU A 228 -17.52 -0.75 -2.79
CA GLU A 228 -17.85 -2.19 -2.65
C GLU A 228 -17.13 -3.07 -3.68
N ARG A 229 -16.75 -2.53 -4.84
CA ARG A 229 -15.89 -3.24 -5.80
C ARG A 229 -14.43 -3.34 -5.32
N LEU A 230 -14.00 -2.41 -4.47
CA LEU A 230 -12.63 -2.29 -3.96
C LEU A 230 -12.44 -2.94 -2.60
N ILE A 231 -13.48 -2.88 -1.76
CA ILE A 231 -13.58 -3.61 -0.49
C ILE A 231 -14.61 -4.71 -0.72
N TYR A 232 -14.22 -5.97 -0.56
CA TYR A 232 -15.10 -7.08 -0.94
C TYR A 232 -15.39 -8.08 0.18
N GLY A 233 -14.66 -8.01 1.27
CA GLY A 233 -14.82 -8.96 2.37
C GLY A 233 -15.73 -8.44 3.46
N ASP A 234 -16.60 -9.32 3.95
CA ASP A 234 -17.48 -9.08 5.10
C ASP A 234 -16.72 -8.50 6.31
N VAL A 235 -17.32 -7.53 6.95
CA VAL A 235 -16.90 -6.98 8.25
C VAL A 235 -17.96 -7.38 9.29
N PRO A 236 -17.60 -7.96 10.43
CA PRO A 236 -18.56 -8.61 11.32
C PRO A 236 -19.79 -7.75 11.66
N ASP A 237 -20.95 -8.37 11.55
CA ASP A 237 -22.27 -7.80 11.91
C ASP A 237 -22.30 -7.21 13.32
N ILE A 238 -22.92 -6.05 13.46
CA ILE A 238 -23.11 -5.41 14.76
C ILE A 238 -24.61 -5.15 15.04
N PRO A 239 -25.23 -5.83 16.01
CA PRO A 239 -26.56 -5.46 16.44
C PRO A 239 -26.52 -4.13 17.22
N VAL A 240 -27.23 -3.13 16.76
CA VAL A 240 -27.28 -1.82 17.42
C VAL A 240 -28.69 -1.47 17.91
N ASN A 241 -28.74 -0.71 18.99
CA ASN A 241 -29.96 -0.03 19.45
C ASN A 241 -29.60 1.37 19.96
N ILE A 242 -29.55 2.32 19.02
CA ILE A 242 -29.09 3.68 19.28
C ILE A 242 -30.29 4.64 19.17
N PRO A 243 -30.66 5.32 20.26
CA PRO A 243 -31.75 6.30 20.24
C PRO A 243 -31.53 7.41 19.21
N GLY A 244 -32.60 7.83 18.54
CA GLY A 244 -32.54 8.89 17.53
C GLY A 244 -31.96 10.21 18.05
N ASP A 245 -32.24 10.58 19.31
CA ASP A 245 -31.65 11.76 19.95
C ASP A 245 -30.13 11.64 20.13
N THR A 246 -29.62 10.43 20.36
CA THR A 246 -28.17 10.17 20.43
C THR A 246 -27.53 10.31 19.05
N LEU A 247 -28.14 9.73 18.01
CA LEU A 247 -27.70 9.90 16.62
C LEU A 247 -27.75 11.38 16.22
N LYS A 248 -28.83 12.10 16.56
CA LYS A 248 -28.91 13.54 16.31
C LYS A 248 -27.78 14.31 16.98
N LYS A 249 -27.48 13.99 18.22
CA LYS A 249 -26.48 14.75 19.01
C LYS A 249 -25.03 14.49 18.56
N TYR A 250 -24.69 13.26 18.23
CA TYR A 250 -23.30 12.85 18.04
C TYR A 250 -22.94 12.39 16.61
N CYS A 251 -23.92 12.43 15.69
CA CYS A 251 -23.72 11.97 14.32
C CYS A 251 -24.37 12.93 13.31
N THR A 252 -25.71 12.93 13.21
CA THR A 252 -26.44 13.51 12.09
C THR A 252 -26.77 15.01 12.23
N GLY A 253 -26.69 15.55 13.42
CA GLY A 253 -27.16 16.93 13.71
C GLY A 253 -28.65 17.15 13.49
N ARG A 254 -29.40 16.14 13.04
CA ARG A 254 -30.81 16.22 12.64
C ARG A 254 -31.67 15.17 13.31
N THR A 255 -32.97 15.40 13.30
CA THR A 255 -33.92 14.41 13.77
C THR A 255 -33.78 13.12 12.98
N THR A 256 -33.36 12.06 13.67
CA THR A 256 -33.05 10.76 13.11
C THR A 256 -33.89 9.72 13.86
N PRO A 257 -34.51 8.76 13.18
CA PRO A 257 -35.16 7.64 13.85
C PRO A 257 -34.19 6.86 14.73
N THR A 258 -34.70 6.20 15.76
CA THR A 258 -33.95 5.21 16.53
C THR A 258 -33.47 4.11 15.57
N LEU A 259 -32.19 3.80 15.61
CA LEU A 259 -31.59 2.73 14.84
C LEU A 259 -31.55 1.47 15.71
N ASN A 260 -32.42 0.52 15.39
CA ASN A 260 -32.55 -0.74 16.13
C ASN A 260 -32.58 -1.91 15.15
N GLU A 261 -31.41 -2.36 14.77
CA GLU A 261 -31.20 -3.44 13.79
C GLU A 261 -29.81 -4.04 13.91
N THR A 262 -29.56 -5.13 13.20
CA THR A 262 -28.20 -5.60 12.95
C THR A 262 -27.68 -4.90 11.70
N ILE A 263 -26.57 -4.19 11.85
CA ILE A 263 -25.84 -3.61 10.73
C ILE A 263 -24.87 -4.68 10.22
N ASP A 264 -24.98 -4.98 8.95
CA ASP A 264 -24.08 -5.84 8.22
C ASP A 264 -22.68 -5.22 8.25
N ASP A 265 -22.28 -4.41 7.28
CA ASP A 265 -20.98 -3.75 7.32
C ASP A 265 -21.09 -2.31 7.84
N ILE A 266 -21.78 -1.43 7.11
CA ILE A 266 -21.86 -0.01 7.46
C ILE A 266 -23.16 0.66 7.01
N VAL A 267 -23.70 1.54 7.88
CA VAL A 267 -24.78 2.47 7.55
C VAL A 267 -24.22 3.88 7.43
N ILE A 268 -24.48 4.54 6.30
CA ILE A 268 -24.07 5.92 6.05
C ILE A 268 -25.29 6.83 5.90
N TYR A 269 -25.44 7.79 6.79
CA TYR A 269 -26.46 8.84 6.65
C TYR A 269 -25.97 9.90 5.65
N ALA A 270 -26.80 10.24 4.67
CA ALA A 270 -26.51 11.25 3.66
C ALA A 270 -27.43 12.47 3.82
N ILE A 271 -26.83 13.66 3.90
CA ILE A 271 -27.53 14.91 4.19
C ILE A 271 -27.13 15.96 3.16
N LEU A 272 -28.11 16.48 2.42
CA LEU A 272 -27.97 17.67 1.60
C LEU A 272 -28.57 18.86 2.35
N ASP A 273 -27.74 19.84 2.70
CA ASP A 273 -28.18 21.03 3.45
C ASP A 273 -27.31 22.25 3.09
N SER A 274 -27.70 23.42 3.54
CA SER A 274 -26.80 24.58 3.49
C SER A 274 -25.76 24.44 4.61
N ILE A 275 -24.48 24.47 4.24
CA ILE A 275 -23.36 24.44 5.19
C ILE A 275 -22.86 25.86 5.42
N ASP A 276 -22.20 26.48 4.44
CA ASP A 276 -21.58 27.80 4.59
C ASP A 276 -21.56 28.62 3.27
N GLY A 277 -22.28 28.12 2.26
CA GLY A 277 -22.49 28.78 0.97
C GLY A 277 -21.38 28.46 -0.07
N PRO A 278 -21.55 28.96 -1.31
CA PRO A 278 -20.86 28.44 -2.47
C PRO A 278 -19.35 28.56 -2.39
N GLY A 279 -18.67 27.48 -2.80
CA GLY A 279 -17.21 27.43 -3.01
C GLY A 279 -16.37 27.40 -1.74
N LYS A 280 -16.95 27.00 -0.61
CA LYS A 280 -16.25 26.82 0.67
C LYS A 280 -16.19 25.35 1.04
N VAL A 281 -16.94 24.91 2.07
CA VAL A 281 -17.05 23.49 2.44
C VAL A 281 -18.01 22.80 1.49
N LEU A 282 -17.51 22.02 0.56
CA LEU A 282 -18.33 21.30 -0.43
C LEU A 282 -19.05 20.12 0.19
N GLY A 283 -18.34 19.39 1.05
CA GLY A 283 -18.80 18.25 1.82
C GLY A 283 -17.99 18.10 3.09
N ARG A 284 -18.51 17.33 4.02
CA ARG A 284 -17.79 16.85 5.19
C ARG A 284 -18.34 15.51 5.63
N ALA A 285 -17.45 14.61 6.04
CA ALA A 285 -17.82 13.26 6.37
C ALA A 285 -16.97 12.65 7.50
N GLY A 286 -17.46 11.56 8.05
CA GLY A 286 -16.70 10.76 9.00
C GLY A 286 -17.53 9.72 9.72
N PRO A 287 -16.87 8.80 10.43
CA PRO A 287 -17.53 7.80 11.24
C PRO A 287 -18.16 8.41 12.48
N CYS A 288 -19.37 7.94 12.84
CA CYS A 288 -20.05 8.24 14.09
C CYS A 288 -19.82 7.15 15.13
N TYR A 289 -19.79 5.89 14.66
CA TYR A 289 -19.55 4.71 15.49
C TYR A 289 -18.60 3.77 14.78
N ILE A 290 -17.70 3.18 15.55
CA ILE A 290 -16.70 2.21 15.08
C ILE A 290 -16.72 0.95 15.95
N ARG A 291 -16.25 -0.16 15.40
CA ARG A 291 -16.03 -1.43 16.11
C ARG A 291 -14.90 -1.29 17.12
N SER A 292 -15.03 -1.94 18.28
CA SER A 292 -13.98 -1.97 19.30
C SER A 292 -12.79 -2.88 18.90
N SER A 293 -12.99 -3.77 17.94
CA SER A 293 -11.96 -4.59 17.34
C SER A 293 -11.78 -4.16 15.89
N GLY A 294 -10.55 -3.84 15.49
CA GLY A 294 -10.21 -3.41 14.13
C GLY A 294 -10.55 -1.95 13.81
N PHE A 295 -11.39 -1.29 14.59
CA PHE A 295 -11.82 0.12 14.44
C PHE A 295 -12.59 0.45 13.15
N GLN A 296 -12.95 -0.54 12.30
CA GLN A 296 -13.77 -0.27 11.12
C GLN A 296 -15.10 0.39 11.51
N PRO A 297 -15.52 1.43 10.76
CA PRO A 297 -16.80 2.11 10.99
C PRO A 297 -18.00 1.19 10.88
N VAL A 298 -19.01 1.47 11.69
CA VAL A 298 -20.34 0.81 11.71
C VAL A 298 -21.40 1.78 11.22
N ILE A 299 -21.30 3.04 11.66
CA ILE A 299 -22.23 4.12 11.29
C ILE A 299 -21.42 5.36 11.00
N GLY A 300 -21.76 6.04 9.91
CA GLY A 300 -21.19 7.33 9.59
C GLY A 300 -22.18 8.30 8.96
N VAL A 301 -21.71 9.48 8.65
CA VAL A 301 -22.52 10.54 8.07
C VAL A 301 -21.74 11.36 7.06
N MET A 302 -22.39 11.77 5.99
CA MET A 302 -21.91 12.70 4.99
C MET A 302 -22.85 13.89 4.90
N PHE A 303 -22.31 15.11 4.90
CA PHE A 303 -23.01 16.37 4.65
C PHE A 303 -22.49 17.01 3.37
N PHE A 304 -23.37 17.58 2.56
CA PHE A 304 -23.00 18.29 1.34
C PHE A 304 -23.73 19.62 1.27
N ASP A 305 -22.99 20.69 0.89
CA ASP A 305 -23.62 22.01 0.74
C ASP A 305 -24.48 22.06 -0.54
N THR A 306 -25.75 22.35 -0.36
CA THR A 306 -26.72 22.47 -1.45
C THR A 306 -26.36 23.57 -2.46
N ALA A 307 -25.57 24.56 -2.05
CA ALA A 307 -25.10 25.64 -2.94
C ALA A 307 -24.04 25.13 -3.95
N ASP A 308 -23.35 24.03 -3.64
CA ASP A 308 -22.20 23.54 -4.42
C ASP A 308 -22.50 22.31 -5.29
N VAL A 309 -23.56 21.57 -5.00
CA VAL A 309 -23.88 20.30 -5.69
C VAL A 309 -24.10 20.40 -7.22
N ALA A 310 -24.26 21.60 -7.76
CA ALA A 310 -24.40 21.85 -9.19
C ALA A 310 -23.14 22.50 -9.82
N SER A 311 -22.24 23.02 -8.98
CA SER A 311 -21.09 23.83 -9.41
C SER A 311 -19.78 23.04 -9.48
N PHE A 312 -19.72 21.88 -8.80
CA PHE A 312 -18.55 20.99 -8.70
C PHE A 312 -18.92 19.58 -9.16
N PRO A 313 -17.94 18.73 -9.49
CA PRO A 313 -18.17 17.32 -9.82
C PRO A 313 -18.64 16.57 -8.56
N PHE A 314 -19.95 16.58 -8.36
CA PHE A 314 -20.59 16.08 -7.13
C PHE A 314 -20.33 14.58 -6.87
N ASP A 315 -20.23 13.79 -7.94
CA ASP A 315 -19.87 12.38 -7.89
C ASP A 315 -18.47 12.14 -7.31
N VAL A 316 -17.51 12.97 -7.69
CA VAL A 316 -16.15 12.93 -7.15
C VAL A 316 -16.16 13.28 -5.67
N VAL A 317 -16.86 14.38 -5.29
CA VAL A 317 -16.95 14.79 -3.88
C VAL A 317 -17.61 13.69 -3.04
N VAL A 318 -18.73 13.10 -3.49
CA VAL A 318 -19.42 12.03 -2.76
C VAL A 318 -18.52 10.80 -2.58
N THR A 319 -17.78 10.41 -3.62
CA THR A 319 -16.86 9.25 -3.54
C THR A 319 -15.71 9.52 -2.57
N HIS A 320 -15.16 10.74 -2.56
CA HIS A 320 -14.12 11.18 -1.63
C HIS A 320 -14.62 11.16 -0.17
N GLU A 321 -15.73 11.84 0.11
CA GLU A 321 -16.32 11.91 1.44
C GLU A 321 -16.69 10.52 2.00
N MET A 322 -17.15 9.62 1.12
CA MET A 322 -17.42 8.24 1.51
C MET A 322 -16.17 7.52 2.00
N GLY A 323 -15.01 7.78 1.39
CA GLY A 323 -13.70 7.28 1.85
C GLY A 323 -13.44 7.64 3.32
N HIS A 324 -13.73 8.89 3.72
CA HIS A 324 -13.58 9.31 5.12
C HIS A 324 -14.56 8.62 6.07
N VAL A 325 -15.76 8.30 5.60
CA VAL A 325 -16.73 7.55 6.42
C VAL A 325 -16.28 6.13 6.68
N ILE A 326 -15.72 5.46 5.67
CA ILE A 326 -15.29 4.06 5.79
C ILE A 326 -13.92 3.91 6.46
N GLY A 327 -13.23 5.02 6.81
CA GLY A 327 -12.02 4.98 7.63
C GLY A 327 -10.84 5.80 7.12
N PHE A 328 -10.74 6.01 5.81
CA PHE A 328 -9.62 6.72 5.21
C PHE A 328 -9.34 8.06 5.91
N GLY A 329 -8.15 8.21 6.47
CA GLY A 329 -7.73 9.40 7.19
C GLY A 329 -8.33 9.56 8.60
N THR A 330 -9.52 9.03 8.85
CA THR A 330 -10.27 9.25 10.09
C THR A 330 -9.90 8.29 11.22
N ILE A 331 -9.43 7.08 10.91
CA ILE A 331 -8.98 6.08 11.89
C ILE A 331 -7.46 5.81 11.84
N TRP A 332 -6.69 6.59 11.09
CA TRP A 332 -5.23 6.41 10.96
C TRP A 332 -4.44 6.76 12.23
N GLY A 333 -4.97 7.66 13.05
CA GLY A 333 -4.27 8.22 14.20
C GLY A 333 -3.94 7.21 15.31
N GLY A 334 -2.99 7.57 16.18
CA GLY A 334 -2.49 6.71 17.27
C GLY A 334 -3.53 6.38 18.37
N ARG A 335 -4.74 6.93 18.31
CA ARG A 335 -5.87 6.49 19.15
C ARG A 335 -6.62 5.29 18.56
N PHE A 336 -6.36 4.97 17.30
CA PHE A 336 -6.95 3.88 16.54
C PHE A 336 -5.84 2.97 16.00
N LEU A 337 -5.56 3.00 14.72
CA LEU A 337 -4.65 2.06 14.05
C LEU A 337 -3.16 2.46 14.10
N ASN A 338 -2.86 3.72 14.44
CA ASN A 338 -1.48 4.25 14.49
C ASN A 338 -0.70 4.08 13.17
N LEU A 339 -1.34 4.38 12.06
CA LEU A 339 -0.79 4.22 10.71
C LEU A 339 -0.08 5.49 10.19
N VAL A 340 -0.18 6.62 10.90
CA VAL A 340 0.52 7.87 10.55
C VAL A 340 1.59 8.21 11.59
N VAL A 341 2.80 8.45 11.09
CA VAL A 341 3.97 8.87 11.87
C VAL A 341 4.26 10.34 11.61
N GLY A 342 4.64 11.07 12.67
CA GLY A 342 4.97 12.50 12.59
C GLY A 342 3.81 13.42 12.21
N PRO A 343 2.58 13.23 12.77
CA PRO A 343 1.43 14.05 12.39
C PRO A 343 1.64 15.53 12.77
N THR A 344 1.14 16.45 11.94
CA THR A 344 1.25 17.90 12.14
C THR A 344 0.54 18.36 13.40
N THR A 345 -0.56 17.69 13.75
CA THR A 345 -1.32 17.91 14.99
C THR A 345 -0.51 17.63 16.27
N GLN A 346 0.65 16.97 16.16
CA GLN A 346 1.61 16.73 17.24
C GLN A 346 2.94 17.46 17.04
N GLY A 347 2.98 18.47 16.16
CA GLY A 347 4.20 19.24 15.88
C GLY A 347 5.13 18.60 14.84
N GLY A 348 4.72 17.53 14.18
CA GLY A 348 5.43 16.96 13.05
C GLY A 348 5.40 17.88 11.83
N THR A 349 6.42 17.77 10.97
CA THR A 349 6.53 18.57 9.74
C THR A 349 6.45 17.71 8.48
N ASP A 350 6.53 16.40 8.62
CA ASP A 350 6.54 15.42 7.52
C ASP A 350 5.70 14.19 7.87
N PRO A 351 4.37 14.34 8.01
CA PRO A 351 3.49 13.22 8.27
C PRO A 351 3.56 12.20 7.14
N HIS A 352 3.56 10.93 7.49
CA HIS A 352 3.60 9.84 6.51
C HIS A 352 2.90 8.60 7.01
N PHE A 353 2.28 7.88 6.09
CA PHE A 353 1.62 6.62 6.33
C PHE A 353 2.64 5.47 6.26
N VAL A 354 2.49 4.48 7.15
CA VAL A 354 3.49 3.41 7.33
C VAL A 354 2.89 2.00 7.19
N GLY A 355 1.64 1.89 6.76
CA GLY A 355 1.02 0.59 6.52
C GLY A 355 1.76 -0.17 5.40
N PRO A 356 2.06 -1.47 5.60
CA PRO A 356 2.92 -2.23 4.69
C PRO A 356 2.29 -2.45 3.30
N GLN A 357 0.96 -2.54 3.20
CA GLN A 357 0.29 -2.72 1.91
C GLN A 357 0.34 -1.43 1.09
N ALA A 358 0.06 -0.27 1.71
CA ALA A 358 0.17 1.03 1.06
C ALA A 358 1.62 1.35 0.66
N LEU A 359 2.62 1.01 1.47
CA LEU A 359 4.04 1.13 1.11
C LEU A 359 4.36 0.32 -0.14
N ALA A 360 3.96 -0.94 -0.20
CA ALA A 360 4.18 -1.80 -1.37
C ALA A 360 3.42 -1.31 -2.62
N ALA A 361 2.23 -0.72 -2.46
CA ALA A 361 1.48 -0.13 -3.55
C ALA A 361 2.14 1.16 -4.04
N PHE A 362 2.61 2.01 -3.13
CA PHE A 362 3.34 3.23 -3.43
C PHE A 362 4.59 2.94 -4.28
N ASP A 363 5.37 1.94 -3.90
CA ASP A 363 6.55 1.51 -4.66
C ASP A 363 6.21 1.09 -6.09
N ARG A 364 5.12 0.34 -6.26
CA ARG A 364 4.64 -0.10 -7.58
C ARG A 364 4.21 1.04 -8.50
N ILE A 365 3.66 2.12 -7.97
CA ILE A 365 3.25 3.28 -8.76
C ILE A 365 4.38 4.30 -8.99
N GLY A 366 5.60 4.04 -8.52
CA GLY A 366 6.78 4.88 -8.72
C GLY A 366 7.34 5.53 -7.45
N GLY A 367 6.82 5.21 -6.27
CA GLY A 367 7.22 5.80 -4.98
C GLY A 367 8.68 5.59 -4.59
N THR A 368 9.30 4.48 -5.02
CA THR A 368 10.74 4.22 -4.86
C THR A 368 11.61 5.37 -5.35
N GLY A 369 11.20 6.03 -6.43
CA GLY A 369 11.91 7.21 -6.97
C GLY A 369 11.75 8.47 -6.11
N TYR A 370 10.77 8.52 -5.20
CA TYR A 370 10.48 9.67 -4.35
C TYR A 370 11.06 9.57 -2.93
N THR A 371 10.74 8.50 -2.21
CA THR A 371 11.16 8.30 -0.80
C THR A 371 12.02 7.05 -0.61
N ALA A 372 12.57 6.47 -1.68
CA ALA A 372 13.21 5.16 -1.69
C ALA A 372 12.32 4.05 -1.09
N GLY A 373 10.99 4.19 -1.22
CA GLY A 373 10.00 3.24 -0.70
C GLY A 373 9.80 3.26 0.82
N ALA A 374 10.39 4.22 1.52
CA ALA A 374 10.43 4.18 2.99
C ALA A 374 9.14 4.66 3.67
N LYS A 375 8.31 5.47 2.99
CA LYS A 375 7.13 6.12 3.57
C LYS A 375 6.20 6.69 2.49
N VAL A 376 4.90 6.66 2.74
CA VAL A 376 3.90 7.30 1.87
C VAL A 376 3.59 8.70 2.41
N PRO A 377 3.84 9.79 1.63
CA PRO A 377 3.58 11.14 2.10
C PRO A 377 2.11 11.43 2.36
N VAL A 378 1.82 11.93 3.56
CA VAL A 378 0.50 12.41 4.00
C VAL A 378 0.48 13.93 3.98
N GLU A 379 -0.67 14.56 3.80
CA GLU A 379 -0.83 16.01 3.69
C GLU A 379 -0.33 16.74 4.95
N ASN A 380 0.48 17.78 4.74
CA ASN A 380 1.14 18.50 5.83
C ASN A 380 0.95 20.01 5.78
N CYS A 381 0.28 20.55 4.78
CA CYS A 381 0.15 21.99 4.65
C CYS A 381 -1.15 22.49 3.97
N CYS A 382 -1.31 23.75 4.13
CA CYS A 382 -1.90 24.73 3.20
C CYS A 382 -3.41 24.73 3.01
N THR A 383 -4.19 24.01 3.77
CA THR A 383 -5.64 24.19 3.77
C THR A 383 -6.05 25.20 4.84
N PRO A 384 -6.76 26.28 4.48
CA PRO A 384 -7.37 27.16 5.47
C PRO A 384 -8.33 26.35 6.37
N GLY A 385 -8.07 26.33 7.68
CA GLY A 385 -8.91 25.57 8.65
C GLY A 385 -8.27 24.29 9.17
N GLY A 386 -7.23 23.74 8.58
CA GLY A 386 -6.45 22.60 9.12
C GLY A 386 -7.20 21.26 9.15
N GLY A 387 -8.34 21.13 8.45
CA GLY A 387 -9.17 19.92 8.40
C GLY A 387 -8.53 18.75 7.69
N SER A 388 -7.80 19.01 6.61
CA SER A 388 -7.27 18.01 5.70
C SER A 388 -5.89 17.47 6.08
N ASN A 389 -5.15 18.14 6.98
CA ASN A 389 -3.82 17.68 7.41
C ASN A 389 -3.91 16.34 8.14
N ASP A 390 -2.90 15.50 7.94
CA ASP A 390 -2.75 14.19 8.57
C ASP A 390 -3.77 13.13 8.14
N ALA A 391 -4.68 13.45 7.20
CA ALA A 391 -5.81 12.62 6.85
C ALA A 391 -6.03 12.43 5.33
N HIS A 392 -5.17 13.01 4.51
CA HIS A 392 -5.18 12.90 3.04
C HIS A 392 -3.80 12.52 2.52
N TRP A 393 -3.75 12.01 1.31
CA TRP A 393 -2.50 11.93 0.57
C TRP A 393 -2.00 13.34 0.25
N ARG A 394 -0.67 13.51 0.26
CA ARG A 394 -0.05 14.82 0.02
C ARG A 394 -0.29 15.30 -1.41
N GLU A 395 -1.03 16.38 -1.58
CA GLU A 395 -1.37 16.97 -2.89
C GLU A 395 -0.15 17.17 -3.77
N ALA A 396 0.93 17.74 -3.22
CA ALA A 396 2.17 18.00 -3.96
C ALA A 396 2.87 16.75 -4.52
N VAL A 397 2.46 15.55 -4.10
CA VAL A 397 3.00 14.26 -4.54
C VAL A 397 2.01 13.51 -5.43
N PHE A 398 0.75 13.45 -5.02
CA PHE A 398 -0.26 12.60 -5.63
C PHE A 398 -1.22 13.33 -6.58
N GLY A 399 -1.34 14.65 -6.47
CA GLY A 399 -2.08 15.51 -7.42
C GLY A 399 -3.51 15.07 -7.67
N ASP A 400 -3.76 14.45 -8.82
CA ASP A 400 -5.12 14.07 -9.23
C ASP A 400 -5.65 12.78 -8.58
N GLU A 401 -4.94 12.15 -7.63
CA GLU A 401 -5.49 11.02 -6.87
C GLU A 401 -6.71 11.47 -6.05
N LEU A 402 -7.73 10.60 -5.95
CA LEU A 402 -9.03 10.96 -5.37
C LEU A 402 -8.93 11.45 -3.91
N MET A 403 -8.10 10.81 -3.09
CA MET A 403 -8.01 11.09 -1.65
C MET A 403 -6.92 12.10 -1.30
N THR A 404 -6.62 13.02 -2.22
CA THR A 404 -5.84 14.24 -1.93
C THR A 404 -6.74 15.36 -1.41
N SER A 405 -6.15 16.40 -0.81
CA SER A 405 -6.89 17.49 -0.16
C SER A 405 -7.45 18.56 -1.11
N PHE A 406 -7.41 18.32 -2.44
CA PHE A 406 -7.94 19.26 -3.43
C PHE A 406 -8.75 18.55 -4.52
N LEU A 407 -9.86 19.15 -4.91
CA LEU A 407 -10.48 18.85 -6.20
C LEU A 407 -9.60 19.41 -7.32
N GLY A 408 -9.23 18.58 -8.26
CA GLY A 408 -8.55 19.02 -9.48
C GLY A 408 -9.42 19.91 -10.37
N ALA A 409 -8.88 20.34 -11.50
CA ALA A 409 -9.63 21.09 -12.48
C ALA A 409 -10.83 20.28 -13.01
N THR A 410 -11.96 20.96 -13.30
CA THR A 410 -13.16 20.33 -13.84
C THR A 410 -12.81 19.52 -15.11
N GLY A 411 -13.26 18.27 -15.16
CA GLY A 411 -13.03 17.35 -16.29
C GLY A 411 -11.71 16.57 -16.22
N VAL A 412 -10.89 16.76 -15.20
CA VAL A 412 -9.74 15.90 -14.91
C VAL A 412 -10.23 14.72 -14.05
N PRO A 413 -9.99 13.47 -14.48
CA PRO A 413 -10.35 12.30 -13.66
C PRO A 413 -9.63 12.33 -12.32
N LYS A 414 -10.34 11.96 -11.27
CA LYS A 414 -9.80 11.74 -9.93
C LYS A 414 -9.81 10.23 -9.62
N PRO A 415 -8.76 9.50 -9.98
CA PRO A 415 -8.71 8.05 -9.81
C PRO A 415 -8.62 7.66 -8.33
N LEU A 416 -9.38 6.65 -7.95
CA LEU A 416 -9.24 5.92 -6.69
C LEU A 416 -8.15 4.85 -6.88
N SER A 417 -6.93 5.24 -6.55
CA SER A 417 -5.74 4.47 -6.92
C SER A 417 -5.53 3.20 -6.09
N VAL A 418 -4.67 2.32 -6.59
CA VAL A 418 -4.24 1.14 -5.84
C VAL A 418 -3.57 1.49 -4.51
N LEU A 419 -3.00 2.68 -4.36
CA LEU A 419 -2.44 3.18 -3.11
C LEU A 419 -3.53 3.34 -2.04
N THR A 420 -4.63 4.02 -2.40
CA THR A 420 -5.78 4.21 -1.50
C THR A 420 -6.42 2.87 -1.16
N VAL A 421 -6.63 1.99 -2.16
CA VAL A 421 -7.15 0.64 -1.91
C VAL A 421 -6.25 -0.15 -0.95
N ALA A 422 -4.94 -0.06 -1.10
CA ALA A 422 -3.99 -0.75 -0.23
C ALA A 422 -3.99 -0.19 1.20
N SER A 423 -4.21 1.11 1.39
CA SER A 423 -4.34 1.68 2.74
C SER A 423 -5.58 1.17 3.47
N MET A 424 -6.69 0.91 2.76
CA MET A 424 -7.86 0.24 3.34
C MET A 424 -7.52 -1.20 3.78
N GLY A 425 -6.65 -1.88 3.04
CA GLY A 425 -6.11 -3.19 3.46
C GLY A 425 -5.30 -3.11 4.75
N ASP A 426 -4.53 -2.04 4.96
CA ASP A 426 -3.81 -1.78 6.21
C ASP A 426 -4.78 -1.40 7.37
N GLU A 427 -5.97 -0.90 7.05
CA GLU A 427 -7.07 -0.67 8.00
C GLU A 427 -7.84 -1.95 8.36
N GLY A 428 -7.48 -3.09 7.75
CA GLY A 428 -8.03 -4.41 8.05
C GLY A 428 -9.15 -4.87 7.12
N TYR A 429 -9.46 -4.14 6.05
CA TYR A 429 -10.40 -4.59 5.03
C TYR A 429 -9.79 -5.63 4.09
N GLN A 430 -10.61 -6.51 3.55
CA GLN A 430 -10.24 -7.34 2.41
C GLN A 430 -10.43 -6.54 1.12
N VAL A 431 -9.35 -6.32 0.39
CA VAL A 431 -9.32 -5.37 -0.73
C VAL A 431 -8.92 -6.01 -2.05
N ASN A 432 -9.48 -5.47 -3.14
CA ASN A 432 -9.27 -5.88 -4.52
C ASN A 432 -8.42 -4.82 -5.26
N TYR A 433 -7.11 -5.04 -5.37
CA TYR A 433 -6.22 -4.12 -6.08
C TYR A 433 -6.50 -4.03 -7.57
N ALA A 434 -7.00 -5.12 -8.18
CA ALA A 434 -7.30 -5.14 -9.60
C ALA A 434 -8.55 -4.33 -9.98
N GLY A 435 -9.37 -3.95 -8.98
CA GLY A 435 -10.51 -3.05 -9.14
C GLY A 435 -10.16 -1.57 -9.08
N ALA A 436 -8.95 -1.22 -8.65
CA ALA A 436 -8.50 0.17 -8.52
C ALA A 436 -8.41 0.86 -9.88
N ASP A 437 -8.60 2.17 -9.87
CA ASP A 437 -8.43 2.99 -11.06
C ASP A 437 -6.95 3.11 -11.44
N ALA A 438 -6.67 3.23 -12.74
CA ALA A 438 -5.29 3.37 -13.23
C ALA A 438 -4.67 4.69 -12.74
N PHE A 439 -3.56 4.57 -12.03
CA PHE A 439 -2.79 5.70 -11.51
C PHE A 439 -1.29 5.38 -11.48
N SER A 440 -0.46 6.38 -11.81
CA SER A 440 1.00 6.25 -11.71
C SER A 440 1.62 7.62 -11.40
N LEU A 441 2.65 7.62 -10.57
CA LEU A 441 3.44 8.81 -10.28
C LEU A 441 4.37 9.12 -11.46
N THR A 442 4.22 10.29 -12.04
CA THR A 442 5.17 10.82 -13.01
C THR A 442 5.90 12.02 -12.40
N PHE A 443 7.17 11.88 -12.06
CA PHE A 443 7.97 12.97 -11.46
C PHE A 443 8.06 14.23 -12.34
N ALA A 444 7.81 14.12 -13.66
CA ALA A 444 7.69 15.26 -14.56
C ALA A 444 6.39 16.05 -14.32
N ALA A 445 5.29 15.39 -13.99
CA ALA A 445 4.02 16.03 -13.68
C ALA A 445 4.06 16.78 -12.33
N LEU A 446 4.79 16.27 -11.33
CA LEU A 446 4.99 16.93 -10.03
C LEU A 446 5.62 18.34 -10.16
N ARG A 447 6.46 18.57 -11.19
CA ARG A 447 7.04 19.89 -11.47
C ARG A 447 6.11 20.80 -12.26
N ALA A 448 5.14 20.24 -12.98
CA ALA A 448 4.21 21.01 -13.83
C ALA A 448 2.95 21.46 -13.05
N GLN A 449 2.52 20.72 -12.04
CA GLN A 449 1.35 21.06 -11.22
C GLN A 449 1.54 22.29 -10.34
N ALA A 450 2.77 22.72 -10.08
CA ALA A 450 3.05 23.98 -9.39
C ALA A 450 2.60 25.25 -10.16
N GLY A 451 1.94 25.11 -11.31
CA GLY A 451 1.67 26.24 -12.22
C GLY A 451 0.35 26.30 -12.99
N GLY A 452 -0.65 25.45 -12.78
CA GLY A 452 -1.77 25.47 -13.69
C GLY A 452 -3.11 24.91 -13.22
N GLY A 453 -4.05 25.76 -12.94
CA GLY A 453 -5.46 25.48 -12.67
C GLY A 453 -5.82 25.83 -11.23
N GLN A 454 -6.96 26.51 -11.02
CA GLN A 454 -7.45 26.74 -9.67
C GLN A 454 -7.98 25.43 -9.11
N ALA A 455 -7.12 24.67 -8.41
CA ALA A 455 -7.54 23.55 -7.60
C ALA A 455 -8.40 24.08 -6.43
N VAL A 456 -9.57 23.50 -6.22
CA VAL A 456 -10.47 23.87 -5.13
C VAL A 456 -10.07 23.06 -3.91
N PRO A 457 -9.62 23.68 -2.81
CA PRO A 457 -9.28 22.94 -1.60
C PRO A 457 -10.53 22.33 -0.99
N LEU A 458 -10.43 21.07 -0.57
CA LEU A 458 -11.42 20.40 0.28
C LEU A 458 -11.18 20.85 1.72
N VAL A 459 -11.89 21.90 2.12
CA VAL A 459 -11.65 22.58 3.39
C VAL A 459 -12.58 21.96 4.45
N ASP A 460 -12.02 21.58 5.60
CA ASP A 460 -12.78 21.11 6.78
C ASP A 460 -13.75 19.95 6.45
N ASP A 461 -13.32 19.07 5.57
CA ASP A 461 -14.08 17.93 5.03
C ASP A 461 -14.22 16.79 6.04
N ILE A 462 -13.33 16.68 7.02
CA ILE A 462 -13.42 15.65 8.05
C ILE A 462 -14.23 16.12 9.26
N LEU A 463 -15.25 15.34 9.59
CA LEU A 463 -16.05 15.57 10.79
C LEU A 463 -15.24 15.28 12.06
N ARG A 464 -15.19 16.28 12.96
CA ARG A 464 -14.50 16.18 14.26
C ARG A 464 -15.46 15.98 15.42
N LEU A 465 -16.47 15.14 15.26
CA LEU A 465 -17.39 14.74 16.32
C LEU A 465 -16.77 13.61 17.16
N PRO A 466 -17.21 13.45 18.43
CA PRO A 466 -16.84 12.27 19.20
C PRO A 466 -17.33 11.00 18.51
N ILE A 467 -16.44 10.02 18.34
CA ILE A 467 -16.73 8.73 17.73
C ILE A 467 -17.08 7.74 18.84
N GLY A 468 -18.25 7.12 18.75
CA GLY A 468 -18.67 6.05 19.66
C GLY A 468 -17.99 4.74 19.31
N VAL A 469 -17.50 4.03 20.31
CA VAL A 469 -16.96 2.68 20.15
C VAL A 469 -18.00 1.67 20.62
N VAL A 470 -18.30 0.66 19.80
CA VAL A 470 -19.22 -0.42 20.13
C VAL A 470 -18.51 -1.77 20.11
N ASP A 471 -18.87 -2.67 21.01
CA ASP A 471 -18.37 -4.04 21.02
C ASP A 471 -19.13 -4.94 20.01
N ALA A 472 -18.69 -6.18 19.84
CA ALA A 472 -19.30 -7.14 18.93
C ALA A 472 -20.78 -7.49 19.26
N ARG A 473 -21.30 -7.03 20.40
CA ARG A 473 -22.71 -7.17 20.79
C ARG A 473 -23.48 -5.84 20.65
N GLY A 474 -22.87 -4.84 20.00
CA GLY A 474 -23.44 -3.52 19.82
C GLY A 474 -23.52 -2.66 21.07
N ARG A 475 -22.90 -3.08 22.17
CA ARG A 475 -22.89 -2.31 23.42
C ARG A 475 -21.89 -1.18 23.31
N PHE A 476 -22.35 0.01 23.68
CA PHE A 476 -21.48 1.18 23.76
C PHE A 476 -20.35 0.96 24.79
N VAL A 477 -19.12 1.24 24.37
CA VAL A 477 -17.90 1.10 25.19
C VAL A 477 -17.44 2.46 25.70
N GLN A 478 -17.19 3.41 24.78
CA GLN A 478 -16.68 4.74 25.10
C GLN A 478 -16.86 5.73 23.95
N TRP A 479 -16.65 7.00 24.23
CA TRP A 479 -16.46 8.04 23.22
C TRP A 479 -14.95 8.30 23.02
N VAL A 480 -14.52 8.40 21.79
CA VAL A 480 -13.15 8.80 21.42
C VAL A 480 -13.23 10.09 20.63
N MET A 481 -12.49 11.11 21.05
CA MET A 481 -12.37 12.33 20.26
C MET A 481 -11.42 12.07 19.09
N PRO A 482 -11.83 12.32 17.84
CA PRO A 482 -10.90 12.39 16.74
C PRO A 482 -9.89 13.51 17.00
N ARG A 483 -8.72 13.40 16.42
CA ARG A 483 -7.65 14.40 16.60
C ARG A 483 -7.95 15.70 15.91
#